data_f7ae1324eec6e8964d8a287a7bb93fa1
#
_entry.id   f7ae1324eec6e8964d8a287a7bb93fa1
#
_cell.length_a   1.000
_cell.length_b   1.000
_cell.length_c   1.000
_cell.angle_alpha   90.00
_cell.angle_beta   90.00
_cell.angle_gamma   90.00
#
_symmetry.space_group_name_H-M   'P 1'
#
loop_
_entity.id
_entity.type
_entity.pdbx_description
1 polymer ?
#
loop_
_entity_poly.entity_id
_entity_poly.type
_entity_poly.pdbx_seq_one_letter_code
_entity_poly.pdbx_strand_id
1 'polypeptide(L)'
;MKIAVFISGTGTNLKALLDAKRENYFKSDIVCVVSNKNAPGLEFAKNFNVDTFVSTNDEEIIDYLKSKNVNLIVLAGFLPKISKRIINEFTIVNIHPSLLPKFGGKGCYGIHVHEKVFANGEKISGATVHFVNEKLDDGDILLQRTVDISDCKNPDEIAKKVLKIEHGILKDAVKKLEESSCER
;
A
#
# COMPACT_ATOMS: atom_id res chain seq x y z
N MET A 1 -7.42 -7.39 13.59
CA MET A 1 -6.07 -6.76 13.66
C MET A 1 -6.21 -5.25 13.82
N LYS A 2 -5.15 -4.57 14.32
CA LYS A 2 -5.02 -3.11 14.31
C LYS A 2 -4.01 -2.70 13.22
N ILE A 3 -4.43 -1.87 12.30
CA ILE A 3 -3.71 -1.53 11.07
C ILE A 3 -3.25 -0.08 11.12
N ALA A 4 -1.98 0.16 10.76
CA ALA A 4 -1.48 1.47 10.38
C ALA A 4 -1.34 1.55 8.86
N VAL A 5 -1.81 2.62 8.24
CA VAL A 5 -1.63 2.85 6.80
C VAL A 5 -0.60 3.95 6.59
N PHE A 6 0.43 3.67 5.79
CA PHE A 6 1.50 4.63 5.49
C PHE A 6 1.31 5.22 4.10
N ILE A 7 1.38 6.56 4.00
CA ILE A 7 1.18 7.31 2.76
C ILE A 7 2.24 8.41 2.59
N SER A 8 2.46 8.85 1.35
CA SER A 8 3.30 10.02 1.02
C SER A 8 2.61 11.03 0.09
N GLY A 9 1.44 10.71 -0.44
CA GLY A 9 0.78 11.48 -1.51
C GLY A 9 -0.71 11.67 -1.31
N THR A 10 -1.45 11.55 -2.40
CA THR A 10 -2.91 11.81 -2.46
C THR A 10 -3.76 10.86 -1.62
N GLY A 11 -3.27 9.68 -1.28
CA GLY A 11 -3.96 8.73 -0.40
C GLY A 11 -5.18 8.03 -1.01
N THR A 12 -5.22 7.83 -2.32
CA THR A 12 -6.36 7.17 -2.98
C THR A 12 -6.53 5.71 -2.53
N ASN A 13 -5.44 4.98 -2.33
CA ASN A 13 -5.44 3.64 -1.76
C ASN A 13 -5.88 3.65 -0.28
N LEU A 14 -5.46 4.65 0.51
CA LEU A 14 -5.95 4.85 1.87
C LEU A 14 -7.47 5.06 1.87
N LYS A 15 -7.96 5.95 1.00
CA LYS A 15 -9.41 6.20 0.87
C LYS A 15 -10.17 4.91 0.57
N ALA A 16 -9.68 4.09 -0.36
CA ALA A 16 -10.30 2.81 -0.70
C ALA A 16 -10.37 1.84 0.51
N LEU A 17 -9.33 1.80 1.34
CA LEU A 17 -9.33 1.01 2.58
C LEU A 17 -10.32 1.55 3.63
N LEU A 18 -10.37 2.88 3.80
CA LEU A 18 -11.31 3.52 4.75
C LEU A 18 -12.77 3.31 4.33
N ASP A 19 -13.08 3.43 3.03
CA ASP A 19 -14.40 3.14 2.50
C ASP A 19 -14.77 1.66 2.71
N ALA A 20 -13.87 0.73 2.41
CA ALA A 20 -14.07 -0.71 2.63
C ALA A 20 -14.30 -1.04 4.12
N LYS A 21 -13.58 -0.37 5.04
CA LYS A 21 -13.84 -0.52 6.48
C LYS A 21 -15.22 -0.02 6.87
N ARG A 22 -15.63 1.13 6.37
CA ARG A 22 -16.99 1.68 6.62
C ARG A 22 -18.10 0.77 6.10
N GLU A 23 -17.84 0.07 4.99
CA GLU A 23 -18.74 -0.93 4.39
C GLU A 23 -18.68 -2.31 5.08
N ASN A 24 -17.89 -2.44 6.16
CA ASN A 24 -17.65 -3.70 6.87
C ASN A 24 -17.09 -4.83 5.97
N TYR A 25 -16.30 -4.48 4.96
CA TYR A 25 -15.68 -5.45 4.06
C TYR A 25 -14.65 -6.35 4.78
N PHE A 26 -14.00 -5.81 5.80
CA PHE A 26 -13.14 -6.52 6.76
C PHE A 26 -13.40 -5.99 8.19
N LYS A 27 -13.05 -6.80 9.21
CA LYS A 27 -13.31 -6.47 10.63
C LYS A 27 -12.19 -5.66 11.27
N SER A 28 -10.96 -5.82 10.80
CA SER A 28 -9.76 -5.14 11.32
C SER A 28 -9.95 -3.62 11.38
N ASP A 29 -9.30 -2.97 12.34
CA ASP A 29 -9.42 -1.52 12.56
C ASP A 29 -8.23 -0.78 11.98
N ILE A 30 -8.47 0.26 11.18
CA ILE A 30 -7.44 1.21 10.77
C ILE A 30 -7.32 2.24 11.90
N VAL A 31 -6.31 2.08 12.74
CA VAL A 31 -6.16 2.87 13.98
C VAL A 31 -5.35 4.14 13.80
N CYS A 32 -4.51 4.20 12.78
CA CYS A 32 -3.77 5.42 12.46
C CYS A 32 -3.27 5.44 11.00
N VAL A 33 -2.97 6.64 10.55
CA VAL A 33 -2.29 6.90 9.27
C VAL A 33 -0.98 7.63 9.56
N VAL A 34 0.11 7.08 9.03
CA VAL A 34 1.46 7.64 9.17
C VAL A 34 1.90 8.23 7.84
N SER A 35 2.52 9.39 7.87
CA SER A 35 3.11 10.02 6.68
C SER A 35 4.49 10.60 6.98
N ASN A 36 5.38 10.57 5.99
CA ASN A 36 6.70 11.20 6.09
C ASN A 36 6.68 12.72 5.90
N LYS A 37 5.53 13.28 5.55
CA LYS A 37 5.31 14.72 5.33
C LYS A 37 3.83 15.06 5.46
N ASN A 38 3.51 16.34 5.45
CA ASN A 38 2.11 16.77 5.41
C ASN A 38 1.49 16.46 4.03
N ALA A 39 1.06 15.21 3.85
CA ALA A 39 0.50 14.71 2.59
C ALA A 39 -1.00 15.03 2.48
N PRO A 40 -1.51 15.35 1.25
CA PRO A 40 -2.95 15.63 1.05
C PRO A 40 -3.86 14.49 1.51
N GLY A 41 -3.41 13.25 1.38
CA GLY A 41 -4.17 12.06 1.78
C GLY A 41 -4.48 11.97 3.28
N LEU A 42 -3.79 12.73 4.15
CA LEU A 42 -4.11 12.80 5.59
C LEU A 42 -5.50 13.38 5.84
N GLU A 43 -6.05 14.15 4.90
CA GLU A 43 -7.41 14.67 5.01
C GLU A 43 -8.46 13.56 5.00
N PHE A 44 -8.23 12.48 4.26
CA PHE A 44 -9.12 11.31 4.32
C PHE A 44 -9.14 10.69 5.72
N ALA A 45 -7.97 10.55 6.38
CA ALA A 45 -7.92 10.02 7.73
C ALA A 45 -8.73 10.88 8.72
N LYS A 46 -8.58 12.20 8.65
CA LYS A 46 -9.34 13.14 9.48
C LYS A 46 -10.84 13.02 9.26
N ASN A 47 -11.29 12.95 8.00
CA ASN A 47 -12.71 12.81 7.65
C ASN A 47 -13.33 11.49 8.13
N PHE A 48 -12.51 10.47 8.37
CA PHE A 48 -12.93 9.19 8.93
C PHE A 48 -12.64 9.07 10.45
N ASN A 49 -12.22 10.15 11.11
CA ASN A 49 -11.82 10.18 12.52
C ASN A 49 -10.72 9.15 12.87
N VAL A 50 -9.77 8.98 11.94
CA VAL A 50 -8.58 8.14 12.15
C VAL A 50 -7.40 9.04 12.50
N ASP A 51 -6.67 8.66 13.54
CA ASP A 51 -5.50 9.41 14.00
C ASP A 51 -4.43 9.53 12.92
N THR A 52 -3.74 10.67 12.89
CA THR A 52 -2.66 10.92 11.93
C THR A 52 -1.35 11.21 12.66
N PHE A 53 -0.24 10.72 12.12
CA PHE A 53 1.09 10.96 12.63
C PHE A 53 2.05 11.29 11.49
N VAL A 54 2.81 12.39 11.63
CA VAL A 54 3.78 12.81 10.62
C VAL A 54 5.17 12.78 11.24
N SER A 55 6.01 11.88 10.78
CA SER A 55 7.40 11.76 11.21
C SER A 55 8.25 11.02 10.16
N THR A 56 9.55 11.26 10.20
CA THR A 56 10.58 10.51 9.47
C THR A 56 11.55 9.81 10.44
N ASN A 57 11.32 9.93 11.73
CA ASN A 57 12.13 9.32 12.77
C ASN A 57 11.58 7.93 13.11
N ASP A 58 12.40 6.90 12.92
CA ASP A 58 12.01 5.51 13.14
C ASP A 58 11.60 5.22 14.60
N GLU A 59 12.29 5.80 15.60
CA GLU A 59 11.96 5.59 17.00
C GLU A 59 10.58 6.15 17.34
N GLU A 60 10.33 7.39 16.93
CA GLU A 60 9.02 8.03 17.12
C GLU A 60 7.90 7.24 16.44
N ILE A 61 8.15 6.74 15.22
CA ILE A 61 7.18 5.92 14.49
C ILE A 61 6.92 4.61 15.25
N ILE A 62 7.96 3.89 15.65
CA ILE A 62 7.84 2.61 16.38
C ILE A 62 7.07 2.80 17.68
N ASP A 63 7.43 3.81 18.49
CA ASP A 63 6.78 4.10 19.78
C ASP A 63 5.31 4.46 19.57
N TYR A 64 5.02 5.29 18.57
CA TYR A 64 3.65 5.65 18.22
C TYR A 64 2.83 4.41 17.80
N LEU A 65 3.36 3.56 16.92
CA LEU A 65 2.68 2.34 16.48
C LEU A 65 2.44 1.35 17.63
N LYS A 66 3.42 1.20 18.54
CA LYS A 66 3.30 0.37 19.75
C LYS A 66 2.21 0.92 20.67
N SER A 67 2.15 2.24 20.88
CA SER A 67 1.11 2.87 21.69
C SER A 67 -0.31 2.63 21.16
N LYS A 68 -0.46 2.45 19.86
CA LYS A 68 -1.72 2.11 19.17
C LYS A 68 -1.98 0.59 19.09
N ASN A 69 -1.05 -0.24 19.57
CA ASN A 69 -1.08 -1.71 19.45
C ASN A 69 -1.22 -2.18 17.99
N VAL A 70 -0.51 -1.55 17.05
CA VAL A 70 -0.51 -1.91 15.64
C VAL A 70 0.07 -3.31 15.45
N ASN A 71 -0.60 -4.14 14.63
CA ASN A 71 -0.16 -5.48 14.25
C ASN A 71 0.27 -5.57 12.79
N LEU A 72 -0.28 -4.71 11.94
CA LEU A 72 -0.03 -4.70 10.50
C LEU A 72 0.21 -3.27 10.01
N ILE A 73 1.26 -3.08 9.24
CA ILE A 73 1.50 -1.86 8.47
C ILE A 73 1.14 -2.13 7.00
N VAL A 74 0.34 -1.24 6.41
CA VAL A 74 0.01 -1.25 4.99
C VAL A 74 0.66 -0.04 4.32
N LEU A 75 1.64 -0.26 3.44
CA LEU A 75 2.22 0.80 2.62
C LEU A 75 1.29 1.07 1.43
N ALA A 76 0.70 2.25 1.38
CA ALA A 76 -0.26 2.67 0.37
C ALA A 76 0.24 3.92 -0.37
N GLY A 77 1.29 3.76 -1.16
CA GLY A 77 1.99 4.87 -1.81
C GLY A 77 2.93 5.61 -0.85
N PHE A 78 3.60 4.88 0.03
CA PHE A 78 4.67 5.41 0.88
C PHE A 78 5.99 5.35 0.15
N LEU A 79 6.62 6.50 -0.09
CA LEU A 79 7.81 6.62 -0.94
C LEU A 79 9.15 6.31 -0.24
N PRO A 80 9.35 6.65 1.04
CA PRO A 80 10.59 6.32 1.72
C PRO A 80 10.79 4.81 1.86
N LYS A 81 12.04 4.38 1.80
CA LYS A 81 12.38 3.00 2.13
C LYS A 81 12.13 2.76 3.63
N ILE A 82 11.43 1.69 3.95
CA ILE A 82 11.23 1.27 5.34
C ILE A 82 12.56 0.75 5.90
N SER A 83 12.88 1.19 7.10
CA SER A 83 14.11 0.78 7.77
C SER A 83 14.02 -0.67 8.29
N LYS A 84 15.19 -1.28 8.45
CA LYS A 84 15.31 -2.60 9.07
C LYS A 84 14.72 -2.64 10.49
N ARG A 85 14.78 -1.53 11.24
CA ARG A 85 14.22 -1.45 12.60
C ARG A 85 12.71 -1.65 12.58
N ILE A 86 11.99 -0.96 11.69
CA ILE A 86 10.54 -1.08 11.53
C ILE A 86 10.17 -2.47 10.99
N ILE A 87 10.93 -2.98 10.00
CA ILE A 87 10.70 -4.33 9.42
C ILE A 87 10.79 -5.42 10.48
N ASN A 88 11.72 -5.32 11.42
CA ASN A 88 11.90 -6.32 12.48
C ASN A 88 10.81 -6.30 13.56
N GLU A 89 10.08 -5.18 13.69
CA GLU A 89 9.07 -4.99 14.75
C GLU A 89 7.65 -5.28 14.27
N PHE A 90 7.38 -5.16 12.96
CA PHE A 90 6.02 -5.22 12.42
C PHE A 90 5.91 -6.09 11.18
N THR A 91 4.77 -6.73 11.02
CA THR A 91 4.36 -7.28 9.73
C THR A 91 3.98 -6.14 8.80
N ILE A 92 4.55 -6.11 7.60
CA ILE A 92 4.36 -5.01 6.64
C ILE A 92 4.00 -5.59 5.28
N VAL A 93 2.96 -5.04 4.65
CA VAL A 93 2.63 -5.29 3.25
C VAL A 93 2.68 -4.00 2.45
N ASN A 94 3.04 -4.12 1.18
CA ASN A 94 3.08 -3.01 0.24
C ASN A 94 2.20 -3.32 -0.97
N ILE A 95 1.51 -2.30 -1.50
CA ILE A 95 0.88 -2.34 -2.82
C ILE A 95 1.82 -1.74 -3.85
N HIS A 96 2.18 -2.53 -4.86
CA HIS A 96 3.03 -2.11 -5.97
C HIS A 96 2.24 -2.12 -7.29
N PRO A 97 2.29 -1.05 -8.11
CA PRO A 97 1.43 -0.91 -9.28
C PRO A 97 1.97 -1.63 -10.52
N SER A 98 2.51 -2.82 -10.36
CA SER A 98 2.90 -3.71 -11.44
C SER A 98 2.79 -5.19 -11.07
N LEU A 99 3.04 -6.06 -12.04
CA LEU A 99 3.14 -7.50 -11.84
C LEU A 99 4.58 -7.87 -11.45
N LEU A 100 4.89 -7.83 -10.14
CA LEU A 100 6.20 -8.22 -9.65
C LEU A 100 6.56 -9.66 -10.07
N PRO A 101 7.85 -9.94 -10.34
CA PRO A 101 9.03 -9.06 -10.15
C PRO A 101 9.26 -8.04 -11.27
N LYS A 102 8.47 -8.04 -12.37
CA LYS A 102 8.62 -7.05 -13.44
C LYS A 102 8.29 -5.65 -12.92
N PHE A 103 9.10 -4.67 -13.35
CA PHE A 103 8.91 -3.25 -13.02
C PHE A 103 8.86 -2.95 -11.52
N GLY A 104 9.60 -3.73 -10.72
CA GLY A 104 9.88 -3.47 -9.31
C GLY A 104 11.27 -2.90 -9.08
N GLY A 105 11.58 -2.53 -7.82
CA GLY A 105 12.90 -2.09 -7.38
C GLY A 105 13.19 -0.61 -7.66
N LYS A 106 14.50 -0.28 -7.65
CA LYS A 106 14.99 1.11 -7.72
C LYS A 106 14.43 1.86 -8.93
N GLY A 107 13.82 3.03 -8.69
CA GLY A 107 13.26 3.88 -9.73
C GLY A 107 11.92 3.38 -10.31
N CYS A 108 11.28 2.41 -9.65
CA CYS A 108 9.96 1.91 -10.02
C CYS A 108 8.93 2.36 -8.97
N TYR A 109 8.43 3.59 -9.09
CA TYR A 109 7.42 4.17 -8.21
C TYR A 109 6.53 5.17 -8.97
N GLY A 110 5.29 5.33 -8.54
CA GLY A 110 4.34 6.27 -9.12
C GLY A 110 4.19 6.09 -10.62
N ILE A 111 4.17 7.18 -11.38
CA ILE A 111 3.99 7.15 -12.84
C ILE A 111 5.14 6.45 -13.57
N HIS A 112 6.36 6.45 -13.01
CA HIS A 112 7.52 5.84 -13.65
C HIS A 112 7.39 4.33 -13.88
N VAL A 113 6.59 3.64 -13.08
CA VAL A 113 6.24 2.23 -13.32
C VAL A 113 5.48 2.11 -14.64
N HIS A 114 4.45 2.92 -14.82
CA HIS A 114 3.58 2.89 -16.00
C HIS A 114 4.30 3.36 -17.26
N GLU A 115 5.22 4.33 -17.14
CA GLU A 115 6.10 4.75 -18.24
C GLU A 115 6.96 3.58 -18.73
N LYS A 116 7.55 2.81 -17.81
CA LYS A 116 8.34 1.62 -18.15
C LYS A 116 7.49 0.52 -18.77
N VAL A 117 6.32 0.25 -18.22
CA VAL A 117 5.36 -0.73 -18.76
C VAL A 117 4.97 -0.36 -20.18
N PHE A 118 4.64 0.91 -20.44
CA PHE A 118 4.26 1.42 -21.75
C PHE A 118 5.43 1.35 -22.75
N ALA A 119 6.63 1.80 -22.34
CA ALA A 119 7.82 1.77 -23.16
C ALA A 119 8.25 0.35 -23.58
N ASN A 120 7.96 -0.65 -22.73
CA ASN A 120 8.21 -2.06 -23.05
C ASN A 120 7.12 -2.71 -23.93
N GLY A 121 6.08 -1.98 -24.31
CA GLY A 121 5.01 -2.48 -25.18
C GLY A 121 4.17 -3.59 -24.53
N GLU A 122 4.11 -3.66 -23.21
CA GLU A 122 3.31 -4.66 -22.49
C GLU A 122 1.82 -4.50 -22.85
N LYS A 123 1.11 -5.62 -22.91
CA LYS A 123 -0.34 -5.64 -23.15
C LYS A 123 -1.15 -5.91 -21.89
N ILE A 124 -0.47 -6.40 -20.87
CA ILE A 124 -1.03 -6.71 -19.56
C ILE A 124 -0.18 -6.02 -18.49
N SER A 125 -0.84 -5.37 -17.56
CA SER A 125 -0.23 -4.86 -16.32
C SER A 125 -1.06 -5.34 -15.13
N GLY A 126 -0.90 -4.71 -13.98
CA GLY A 126 -1.67 -5.04 -12.79
C GLY A 126 -1.07 -4.47 -11.52
N ALA A 127 -1.44 -5.07 -10.41
CA ALA A 127 -0.94 -4.70 -9.11
C ALA A 127 -0.57 -5.93 -8.29
N THR A 128 0.40 -5.75 -7.39
CA THR A 128 0.89 -6.79 -6.49
C THR A 128 0.86 -6.28 -5.06
N VAL A 129 0.24 -7.03 -4.16
CA VAL A 129 0.43 -6.87 -2.72
C VAL A 129 1.44 -7.92 -2.26
N HIS A 130 2.52 -7.47 -1.62
CA HIS A 130 3.59 -8.34 -1.17
C HIS A 130 4.02 -7.98 0.25
N PHE A 131 4.62 -8.92 0.96
CA PHE A 131 5.30 -8.65 2.23
C PHE A 131 6.55 -7.82 1.99
N VAL A 132 6.86 -6.93 2.94
CA VAL A 132 8.05 -6.09 2.85
C VAL A 132 9.21 -6.75 3.59
N ASN A 133 10.37 -6.83 2.93
CA ASN A 133 11.65 -7.24 3.48
C ASN A 133 12.71 -6.14 3.26
N GLU A 134 13.98 -6.43 3.54
CA GLU A 134 15.08 -5.45 3.42
C GLU A 134 15.38 -5.04 1.96
N LYS A 135 14.94 -5.85 0.97
CA LYS A 135 15.09 -5.54 -0.45
C LYS A 135 13.82 -4.88 -0.99
N LEU A 136 13.98 -3.97 -1.94
CA LEU A 136 12.85 -3.28 -2.57
C LEU A 136 12.08 -4.24 -3.46
N ASP A 137 10.75 -4.32 -3.25
CA ASP A 137 9.78 -5.05 -4.06
C ASP A 137 10.12 -6.53 -4.31
N ASP A 138 10.80 -7.18 -3.33
CA ASP A 138 11.34 -8.55 -3.43
C ASP A 138 10.70 -9.54 -2.41
N GLY A 139 9.81 -9.09 -1.55
CA GLY A 139 9.15 -9.94 -0.57
C GLY A 139 8.07 -10.84 -1.17
N ASP A 140 7.68 -11.87 -0.41
CA ASP A 140 6.70 -12.87 -0.84
C ASP A 140 5.37 -12.21 -1.28
N ILE A 141 4.87 -12.65 -2.43
CA ILE A 141 3.61 -12.14 -2.99
C ILE A 141 2.43 -12.70 -2.18
N LEU A 142 1.63 -11.80 -1.62
CA LEU A 142 0.39 -12.16 -0.95
C LEU A 142 -0.77 -12.30 -1.93
N LEU A 143 -0.93 -11.31 -2.82
CA LEU A 143 -1.92 -11.30 -3.90
C LEU A 143 -1.36 -10.56 -5.12
N GLN A 144 -1.77 -10.99 -6.30
CA GLN A 144 -1.46 -10.32 -7.56
C GLN A 144 -2.67 -10.37 -8.48
N ARG A 145 -2.95 -9.28 -9.20
CA ARG A 145 -4.09 -9.20 -10.13
C ARG A 145 -3.69 -8.46 -11.39
N THR A 146 -4.11 -9.02 -12.52
CA THR A 146 -3.83 -8.50 -13.87
C THR A 146 -4.93 -7.57 -14.38
N VAL A 147 -4.56 -6.72 -15.33
CA VAL A 147 -5.49 -5.91 -16.13
C VAL A 147 -4.96 -5.78 -17.57
N ASP A 148 -5.86 -5.90 -18.54
CA ASP A 148 -5.55 -5.64 -19.94
C ASP A 148 -5.37 -4.13 -20.15
N ILE A 149 -4.22 -3.78 -20.76
CA ILE A 149 -3.82 -2.41 -21.08
C ILE A 149 -3.56 -2.23 -22.59
N SER A 150 -3.96 -3.20 -23.42
CA SER A 150 -3.69 -3.22 -24.86
C SER A 150 -4.30 -2.02 -25.62
N ASP A 151 -5.36 -1.42 -25.10
CA ASP A 151 -6.03 -0.23 -25.64
C ASP A 151 -5.46 1.10 -25.09
N CYS A 152 -4.57 1.06 -24.09
CA CYS A 152 -3.97 2.26 -23.50
C CYS A 152 -2.99 2.92 -24.46
N LYS A 153 -3.11 4.25 -24.60
CA LYS A 153 -2.32 5.06 -25.55
C LYS A 153 -1.16 5.78 -24.89
N ASN A 154 -1.13 5.81 -23.55
CA ASN A 154 -0.11 6.51 -22.76
C ASN A 154 -0.04 5.94 -21.33
N PRO A 155 1.03 6.27 -20.58
CA PRO A 155 1.20 5.79 -19.21
C PRO A 155 0.08 6.20 -18.23
N ASP A 156 -0.54 7.37 -18.42
CA ASP A 156 -1.62 7.83 -17.55
C ASP A 156 -2.88 6.97 -17.65
N GLU A 157 -3.19 6.46 -18.85
CA GLU A 157 -4.30 5.54 -19.05
C GLU A 157 -4.02 4.19 -18.37
N ILE A 158 -2.77 3.70 -18.43
CA ILE A 158 -2.33 2.52 -17.68
C ILE A 158 -2.49 2.75 -16.18
N ALA A 159 -1.99 3.87 -15.67
CA ALA A 159 -2.09 4.23 -14.26
C ALA A 159 -3.54 4.23 -13.76
N LYS A 160 -4.48 4.80 -14.53
CA LYS A 160 -5.91 4.82 -14.19
C LYS A 160 -6.52 3.41 -14.12
N LYS A 161 -6.14 2.50 -15.03
CA LYS A 161 -6.61 1.12 -15.01
C LYS A 161 -6.04 0.34 -13.83
N VAL A 162 -4.72 0.46 -13.61
CA VAL A 162 -4.02 -0.22 -12.51
C VAL A 162 -4.52 0.27 -11.16
N LEU A 163 -4.77 1.57 -10.98
CA LEU A 163 -5.29 2.13 -9.73
C LEU A 163 -6.63 1.48 -9.30
N LYS A 164 -7.50 1.15 -10.24
CA LYS A 164 -8.75 0.43 -9.92
C LYS A 164 -8.47 -0.98 -9.39
N ILE A 165 -7.44 -1.62 -9.95
CA ILE A 165 -6.99 -2.94 -9.47
C ILE A 165 -6.37 -2.81 -8.07
N GLU A 166 -5.53 -1.80 -7.83
CA GLU A 166 -4.93 -1.55 -6.52
C GLU A 166 -5.99 -1.40 -5.43
N HIS A 167 -7.02 -0.57 -5.66
CA HIS A 167 -8.13 -0.36 -4.71
C HIS A 167 -8.83 -1.67 -4.35
N GLY A 168 -9.03 -2.55 -5.33
CA GLY A 168 -9.67 -3.85 -5.10
C GLY A 168 -8.77 -4.83 -4.35
N ILE A 169 -7.57 -5.07 -4.88
CA ILE A 169 -6.67 -6.09 -4.35
C ILE A 169 -6.14 -5.76 -2.94
N LEU A 170 -5.99 -4.47 -2.61
CA LEU A 170 -5.47 -4.06 -1.31
C LEU A 170 -6.45 -4.39 -0.16
N LYS A 171 -7.75 -4.14 -0.36
CA LYS A 171 -8.78 -4.52 0.63
C LYS A 171 -8.92 -6.05 0.74
N ASP A 172 -8.77 -6.77 -0.38
CA ASP A 172 -8.79 -8.25 -0.40
C ASP A 172 -7.59 -8.81 0.36
N ALA A 173 -6.40 -8.17 0.24
CA ALA A 173 -5.21 -8.55 0.98
C ALA A 173 -5.38 -8.35 2.50
N VAL A 174 -5.95 -7.24 2.93
CA VAL A 174 -6.26 -6.99 4.35
C VAL A 174 -7.23 -8.05 4.88
N LYS A 175 -8.29 -8.37 4.14
CA LYS A 175 -9.26 -9.40 4.52
C LYS A 175 -8.60 -10.78 4.64
N LYS A 176 -7.78 -11.16 3.67
CA LYS A 176 -7.05 -12.44 3.68
C LYS A 176 -6.12 -12.57 4.90
N LEU A 177 -5.39 -11.50 5.26
CA LEU A 177 -4.52 -11.48 6.43
C LEU A 177 -5.32 -11.57 7.73
N GLU A 178 -6.48 -10.93 7.79
CA GLU A 178 -7.39 -11.04 8.93
C GLU A 178 -7.87 -12.47 9.15
N GLU A 179 -8.32 -13.15 8.11
CA GLU A 179 -8.79 -14.54 8.14
C GLU A 179 -7.68 -15.48 8.62
N SER A 180 -6.47 -15.34 8.07
CA SER A 180 -5.30 -16.14 8.47
C SER A 180 -4.83 -15.89 9.91
N SER A 181 -5.19 -14.74 10.49
CA SER A 181 -4.85 -14.41 11.89
C SER A 181 -5.85 -14.98 12.89
N CYS A 182 -7.06 -15.31 12.46
CA CYS A 182 -8.11 -15.91 13.29
C CYS A 182 -7.96 -17.43 13.42
N GLU A 183 -7.16 -18.07 12.56
CA GLU A 183 -6.92 -19.51 12.56
C GLU A 183 -5.73 -19.93 13.45
N ARG A 184 -5.05 -18.96 14.07
CA ARG A 184 -3.94 -19.17 15.01
C ARG A 184 -4.34 -18.77 16.43
#